data_9739d7a64b01841302b7af9a1540368f
#
_entry.id   9739d7a64b01841302b7af9a1540368f
#
_cell.length_a   1.000
_cell.length_b   1.000
_cell.length_c   1.000
_cell.angle_alpha   90.00
_cell.angle_beta   90.00
_cell.angle_gamma   90.00
#
_symmetry.space_group_name_H-M   'P 1'
#
loop_
_entity.id
_entity.type
_entity.pdbx_description
1 polymer ?
#
loop_
_entity_poly.entity_id
_entity_poly.type
_entity_poly.pdbx_seq_one_letter_code
_entity_poly.pdbx_strand_id
1 'polypeptide(L)'
;MAKKENELEFVANGSPAEKLKALQAAMDKIEKSFGKGSIMKLGDERIPDIEVIPTGSVGLNYALGVGGYPKGRIIEIYGPESSGKTTLAIHAIAEAQKAGGIAAIIDAEHAFDRFYAENLGVDVDNLWISQPDNGEQALEIAEQLIRSSAIDIIVIDSVAALTPKAEIEGDMGDNKVGLQARLMSQALRKLTSAISKTNTTCIFINQLREKIGVMFGNPETTTGGNALKFYASVRIDIRPSTPIKEGENILGKQTKVKVVKNKVAPPFRRAEFDIMFGEGISRAGEIVDLGTELNIIKKSGAWYSYNETRLGQGRDAAKQVIIDNPELAEELEGLILNALKEKA
;
A
#
# COMPACT_ATOMS: atom_id res chain seq x y z
N MET A 1 -0.53 -38.91 -43.40
CA MET A 1 0.69 -38.28 -42.89
C MET A 1 0.54 -38.16 -41.38
N ALA A 2 1.23 -39.03 -40.64
CA ALA A 2 1.14 -39.10 -39.19
C ALA A 2 1.91 -37.93 -38.56
N LYS A 3 1.25 -37.15 -37.70
CA LYS A 3 1.90 -36.20 -36.84
C LYS A 3 2.81 -36.95 -35.85
N LYS A 4 4.13 -36.81 -36.00
CA LYS A 4 5.07 -37.18 -34.95
C LYS A 4 4.82 -36.22 -33.75
N GLU A 5 4.10 -36.67 -32.76
CA GLU A 5 4.16 -36.14 -31.42
C GLU A 5 5.56 -36.45 -30.87
N ASN A 6 6.37 -35.43 -30.66
CA ASN A 6 7.61 -35.55 -29.90
C ASN A 6 7.24 -35.85 -28.45
N GLU A 7 7.22 -37.13 -28.10
CA GLU A 7 7.18 -37.55 -26.69
C GLU A 7 8.46 -37.04 -26.00
N LEU A 8 8.30 -36.25 -24.98
CA LEU A 8 9.39 -35.90 -24.05
C LEU A 8 9.80 -37.20 -23.35
N GLU A 9 11.00 -37.69 -23.62
CA GLU A 9 11.54 -38.89 -22.95
C GLU A 9 11.53 -38.64 -21.42
N PHE A 10 10.90 -39.55 -20.71
CA PHE A 10 10.76 -39.47 -19.25
C PHE A 10 12.08 -39.94 -18.61
N VAL A 11 12.95 -38.98 -18.26
CA VAL A 11 14.28 -39.24 -17.69
C VAL A 11 14.19 -39.23 -16.13
N ALA A 12 13.48 -40.19 -15.56
CA ALA A 12 13.31 -40.27 -14.10
C ALA A 12 14.64 -40.61 -13.36
N ASN A 13 15.49 -41.45 -13.97
CA ASN A 13 16.74 -41.95 -13.37
C ASN A 13 18.02 -41.57 -14.15
N GLY A 14 17.94 -40.51 -14.97
CA GLY A 14 19.08 -40.04 -15.77
C GLY A 14 20.14 -39.32 -14.93
N SER A 15 21.35 -39.26 -15.46
CA SER A 15 22.46 -38.48 -14.91
C SER A 15 22.08 -36.99 -14.82
N PRO A 16 22.75 -36.17 -13.98
CA PRO A 16 22.50 -34.73 -13.90
C PRO A 16 22.57 -34.03 -15.26
N ALA A 17 23.45 -34.46 -16.15
CA ALA A 17 23.60 -33.91 -17.50
C ALA A 17 22.39 -34.21 -18.41
N GLU A 18 21.86 -35.44 -18.36
CA GLU A 18 20.67 -35.85 -19.12
C GLU A 18 19.42 -35.10 -18.61
N LYS A 19 19.29 -34.92 -17.29
CA LYS A 19 18.20 -34.15 -16.69
C LYS A 19 18.24 -32.68 -17.13
N LEU A 20 19.43 -32.03 -17.15
CA LEU A 20 19.60 -30.68 -17.65
C LEU A 20 19.24 -30.52 -19.12
N LYS A 21 19.62 -31.50 -19.96
CA LYS A 21 19.30 -31.52 -21.40
C LYS A 21 17.79 -31.65 -21.63
N ALA A 22 17.14 -32.53 -20.90
CA ALA A 22 15.69 -32.70 -20.96
C ALA A 22 14.96 -31.42 -20.47
N LEU A 23 15.46 -30.78 -19.42
CA LEU A 23 14.91 -29.50 -18.90
C LEU A 23 15.05 -28.40 -19.96
N GLN A 24 16.21 -28.26 -20.63
CA GLN A 24 16.41 -27.27 -21.67
C GLN A 24 15.44 -27.47 -22.84
N ALA A 25 15.23 -28.71 -23.31
CA ALA A 25 14.25 -29.01 -24.34
C ALA A 25 12.81 -28.68 -23.93
N ALA A 26 12.48 -28.88 -22.64
CA ALA A 26 11.19 -28.47 -22.10
C ALA A 26 11.04 -26.94 -22.03
N MET A 27 12.07 -26.23 -21.65
CA MET A 27 12.09 -24.75 -21.63
C MET A 27 11.89 -24.17 -23.02
N ASP A 28 12.61 -24.69 -24.03
CA ASP A 28 12.48 -24.26 -25.41
C ASP A 28 11.06 -24.49 -25.96
N LYS A 29 10.41 -25.60 -25.56
CA LYS A 29 9.01 -25.89 -25.92
C LYS A 29 8.03 -24.94 -25.23
N ILE A 30 8.25 -24.61 -23.95
CA ILE A 30 7.46 -23.63 -23.17
C ILE A 30 7.57 -22.26 -23.84
N GLU A 31 8.77 -21.79 -24.13
CA GLU A 31 8.99 -20.47 -24.76
C GLU A 31 8.35 -20.40 -26.16
N LYS A 32 8.38 -21.46 -26.93
CA LYS A 32 7.68 -21.54 -28.24
C LYS A 32 6.16 -21.45 -28.08
N SER A 33 5.61 -22.05 -27.03
CA SER A 33 4.16 -22.12 -26.81
C SER A 33 3.59 -20.88 -26.13
N PHE A 34 4.35 -20.26 -25.23
CA PHE A 34 3.87 -19.19 -24.35
C PHE A 34 4.63 -17.87 -24.49
N GLY A 35 5.68 -17.83 -25.31
CA GLY A 35 6.52 -16.65 -25.53
C GLY A 35 7.80 -16.66 -24.69
N LYS A 36 8.79 -15.86 -25.12
CA LYS A 36 10.07 -15.68 -24.39
C LYS A 36 9.80 -15.11 -22.99
N GLY A 37 10.54 -15.61 -21.99
CA GLY A 37 10.38 -15.20 -20.60
C GLY A 37 9.23 -15.88 -19.84
N SER A 38 8.53 -16.86 -20.49
CA SER A 38 7.50 -17.66 -19.81
C SER A 38 8.07 -18.54 -18.69
N ILE A 39 9.34 -18.87 -18.77
CA ILE A 39 10.12 -19.56 -17.76
C ILE A 39 11.52 -18.99 -17.72
N MET A 40 12.07 -18.78 -16.52
CA MET A 40 13.43 -18.26 -16.31
C MET A 40 14.08 -18.96 -15.14
N LYS A 41 15.40 -19.02 -15.15
CA LYS A 41 16.16 -19.46 -14.00
C LYS A 41 16.49 -18.27 -13.12
N LEU A 42 16.09 -18.31 -11.86
CA LEU A 42 16.17 -17.17 -10.92
C LEU A 42 17.60 -16.62 -10.73
N GLY A 43 18.63 -17.41 -11.02
CA GLY A 43 20.03 -16.99 -10.92
C GLY A 43 20.61 -16.37 -12.17
N ASP A 44 19.92 -16.39 -13.31
CA ASP A 44 20.46 -15.95 -14.61
C ASP A 44 20.18 -14.46 -14.86
N GLU A 45 19.20 -13.85 -14.17
CA GLU A 45 18.93 -12.43 -14.24
C GLU A 45 19.03 -11.80 -12.84
N ARG A 46 19.57 -10.57 -12.77
CA ARG A 46 19.44 -9.76 -11.55
C ARG A 46 17.95 -9.53 -11.32
N ILE A 47 17.45 -9.99 -10.16
CA ILE A 47 16.10 -9.62 -9.72
C ILE A 47 16.11 -8.09 -9.66
N PRO A 48 15.31 -7.38 -10.47
CA PRO A 48 15.28 -5.94 -10.42
C PRO A 48 14.79 -5.51 -9.04
N ASP A 49 15.34 -4.41 -8.53
CA ASP A 49 14.84 -3.80 -7.30
C ASP A 49 13.35 -3.51 -7.46
N ILE A 50 12.59 -3.76 -6.39
CA ILE A 50 11.14 -3.53 -6.40
C ILE A 50 10.90 -2.03 -6.47
N GLU A 51 10.33 -1.56 -7.57
CA GLU A 51 9.87 -0.18 -7.66
C GLU A 51 8.76 0.09 -6.65
N VAL A 52 8.77 1.28 -6.07
CA VAL A 52 7.84 1.66 -5.01
C VAL A 52 7.27 3.06 -5.23
N ILE A 53 6.12 3.32 -4.61
CA ILE A 53 5.57 4.65 -4.39
C ILE A 53 5.77 4.99 -2.92
N PRO A 54 6.44 6.10 -2.56
CA PRO A 54 6.58 6.52 -1.17
C PRO A 54 5.23 6.70 -0.49
N THR A 55 5.19 6.50 0.83
CA THR A 55 3.94 6.58 1.59
C THR A 55 3.61 7.99 2.10
N GLY A 56 4.57 8.91 2.02
CA GLY A 56 4.52 10.21 2.70
C GLY A 56 5.02 10.17 4.15
N SER A 57 5.25 8.99 4.71
CA SER A 57 5.80 8.78 6.06
C SER A 57 7.15 8.08 5.99
N VAL A 58 8.16 8.65 6.63
CA VAL A 58 9.52 8.08 6.71
C VAL A 58 9.51 6.74 7.44
N GLY A 59 8.82 6.69 8.57
CA GLY A 59 8.71 5.48 9.38
C GLY A 59 7.96 4.35 8.67
N LEU A 60 6.88 4.67 7.94
CA LEU A 60 6.13 3.66 7.19
C LEU A 60 6.90 3.16 5.98
N ASN A 61 7.63 4.03 5.27
CA ASN A 61 8.54 3.63 4.19
C ASN A 61 9.55 2.59 4.68
N TYR A 62 10.14 2.83 5.85
CA TYR A 62 11.04 1.86 6.48
C TYR A 62 10.32 0.59 6.93
N ALA A 63 9.15 0.70 7.54
CA ALA A 63 8.38 -0.45 8.02
C ALA A 63 7.95 -1.40 6.89
N LEU A 64 7.73 -0.88 5.68
CA LEU A 64 7.44 -1.66 4.48
C LEU A 64 8.68 -2.42 3.97
N GLY A 65 9.88 -2.03 4.37
CA GLY A 65 11.14 -2.73 4.09
C GLY A 65 11.71 -2.54 2.69
N VAL A 66 10.92 -2.01 1.76
CA VAL A 66 11.32 -1.70 0.37
C VAL A 66 11.29 -0.20 0.06
N GLY A 67 10.95 0.64 1.05
CA GLY A 67 10.96 2.10 0.90
C GLY A 67 9.63 2.73 0.47
N GLY A 68 8.55 1.96 0.36
CA GLY A 68 7.23 2.45 -0.02
C GLY A 68 6.25 1.34 -0.38
N TYR A 69 5.14 1.71 -0.99
CA TYR A 69 4.16 0.77 -1.54
C TYR A 69 4.72 0.11 -2.80
N PRO A 70 4.85 -1.23 -2.84
CA PRO A 70 5.42 -1.92 -4.00
C PRO A 70 4.54 -1.77 -5.24
N LYS A 71 5.13 -1.39 -6.37
CA LYS A 71 4.45 -1.37 -7.67
C LYS A 71 4.10 -2.79 -8.14
N GLY A 72 3.07 -2.89 -8.96
CA GLY A 72 2.59 -4.18 -9.47
C GLY A 72 1.96 -5.08 -8.40
N ARG A 73 1.49 -4.51 -7.29
CA ARG A 73 0.96 -5.25 -6.14
C ARG A 73 -0.37 -4.67 -5.62
N ILE A 74 -1.13 -5.55 -4.98
CA ILE A 74 -2.33 -5.19 -4.23
C ILE A 74 -1.94 -4.94 -2.78
N ILE A 75 -2.40 -3.81 -2.25
CA ILE A 75 -2.19 -3.36 -0.88
C ILE A 75 -3.56 -3.17 -0.22
N GLU A 76 -3.74 -3.66 0.99
CA GLU A 76 -4.91 -3.39 1.81
C GLU A 76 -4.51 -2.49 2.98
N ILE A 77 -5.18 -1.34 3.11
CA ILE A 77 -5.10 -0.45 4.28
C ILE A 77 -6.41 -0.55 5.02
N TYR A 78 -6.38 -1.00 6.27
CA TYR A 78 -7.60 -1.19 7.06
C TYR A 78 -7.43 -0.70 8.50
N GLY A 79 -8.53 -0.35 9.12
CA GLY A 79 -8.58 0.14 10.48
C GLY A 79 -9.98 0.63 10.85
N PRO A 80 -10.17 1.11 12.09
CA PRO A 80 -11.44 1.68 12.51
C PRO A 80 -11.77 2.95 11.73
N GLU A 81 -12.97 3.44 11.91
CA GLU A 81 -13.39 4.72 11.34
C GLU A 81 -12.48 5.86 11.81
N SER A 82 -12.30 6.84 10.96
CA SER A 82 -11.45 8.01 11.24
C SER A 82 -10.01 7.68 11.67
N SER A 83 -9.45 6.52 11.30
CA SER A 83 -8.08 6.14 11.66
C SER A 83 -7.00 6.75 10.76
N GLY A 84 -7.36 7.38 9.63
CA GLY A 84 -6.42 7.95 8.65
C GLY A 84 -6.15 7.07 7.42
N LYS A 85 -7.01 6.07 7.15
CA LYS A 85 -6.87 5.19 5.95
C LYS A 85 -6.84 5.97 4.65
N THR A 86 -7.85 6.81 4.43
CA THR A 86 -7.96 7.67 3.26
C THR A 86 -6.81 8.67 3.19
N THR A 87 -6.37 9.22 4.32
CA THR A 87 -5.19 10.10 4.39
C THR A 87 -3.93 9.42 3.86
N LEU A 88 -3.65 8.17 4.27
CA LEU A 88 -2.50 7.40 3.75
C LEU A 88 -2.60 7.17 2.25
N ALA A 89 -3.79 6.86 1.75
CA ALA A 89 -4.01 6.64 0.32
C ALA A 89 -3.87 7.93 -0.49
N ILE A 90 -4.35 9.07 0.02
CA ILE A 90 -4.20 10.38 -0.63
C ILE A 90 -2.72 10.79 -0.68
N HIS A 91 -1.95 10.58 0.39
CA HIS A 91 -0.50 10.79 0.36
C HIS A 91 0.20 9.93 -0.69
N ALA A 92 -0.21 8.65 -0.84
CA ALA A 92 0.33 7.78 -1.89
C ALA A 92 0.03 8.31 -3.30
N ILE A 93 -1.16 8.86 -3.53
CA ILE A 93 -1.52 9.55 -4.78
C ILE A 93 -0.60 10.75 -5.02
N ALA A 94 -0.43 11.62 -4.01
CA ALA A 94 0.42 12.79 -4.11
C ALA A 94 1.87 12.42 -4.43
N GLU A 95 2.42 11.41 -3.75
CA GLU A 95 3.79 10.94 -4.00
C GLU A 95 3.96 10.31 -5.39
N ALA A 96 2.95 9.57 -5.88
CA ALA A 96 2.94 9.04 -7.24
C ALA A 96 2.97 10.15 -8.29
N GLN A 97 2.13 11.19 -8.11
CA GLN A 97 2.07 12.34 -9.03
C GLN A 97 3.35 13.17 -8.99
N LYS A 98 3.98 13.38 -7.83
CA LYS A 98 5.29 14.04 -7.70
C LYS A 98 6.39 13.32 -8.50
N ALA A 99 6.30 12.00 -8.62
CA ALA A 99 7.20 11.20 -9.44
C ALA A 99 6.81 11.18 -10.93
N GLY A 100 5.81 11.97 -11.35
CA GLY A 100 5.31 12.01 -12.72
C GLY A 100 4.33 10.89 -13.09
N GLY A 101 3.86 10.13 -12.10
CA GLY A 101 2.91 9.04 -12.31
C GLY A 101 1.47 9.52 -12.44
N ILE A 102 0.63 8.70 -13.06
CA ILE A 102 -0.80 8.94 -13.24
C ILE A 102 -1.58 8.18 -12.17
N ALA A 103 -2.46 8.91 -11.48
CA ALA A 103 -3.25 8.40 -10.37
C ALA A 103 -4.75 8.37 -10.67
N ALA A 104 -5.42 7.35 -10.15
CA ALA A 104 -6.87 7.24 -10.17
C ALA A 104 -7.43 6.87 -8.80
N ILE A 105 -8.66 7.30 -8.53
CA ILE A 105 -9.44 6.91 -7.35
C ILE A 105 -10.84 6.46 -7.75
N ILE A 106 -11.26 5.33 -7.21
CA ILE A 106 -12.63 4.83 -7.27
C ILE A 106 -13.27 5.16 -5.93
N ASP A 107 -14.03 6.24 -5.89
CA ASP A 107 -14.72 6.73 -4.69
C ASP A 107 -16.11 6.09 -4.59
N ALA A 108 -16.17 4.89 -4.04
CA ALA A 108 -17.42 4.15 -3.84
C ALA A 108 -18.23 4.66 -2.63
N GLU A 109 -17.64 5.45 -1.75
CA GLU A 109 -18.33 6.10 -0.63
C GLU A 109 -18.96 7.44 -1.01
N HIS A 110 -18.63 8.01 -2.20
CA HIS A 110 -19.05 9.33 -2.66
C HIS A 110 -18.68 10.45 -1.66
N ALA A 111 -17.52 10.35 -1.05
CA ALA A 111 -17.08 11.21 0.05
C ALA A 111 -15.69 11.83 -0.17
N PHE A 112 -15.19 11.83 -1.40
CA PHE A 112 -13.87 12.39 -1.72
C PHE A 112 -13.86 13.90 -1.51
N ASP A 113 -12.96 14.38 -0.64
CA ASP A 113 -12.75 15.78 -0.36
C ASP A 113 -11.59 16.33 -1.21
N ARG A 114 -11.95 17.14 -2.23
CA ARG A 114 -11.01 17.77 -3.15
C ARG A 114 -10.04 18.71 -2.41
N PHE A 115 -10.56 19.54 -1.51
CA PHE A 115 -9.74 20.54 -0.80
C PHE A 115 -8.75 19.87 0.15
N TYR A 116 -9.18 18.82 0.82
CA TYR A 116 -8.29 18.03 1.65
C TYR A 116 -7.18 17.36 0.82
N ALA A 117 -7.52 16.82 -0.34
CA ALA A 117 -6.54 16.21 -1.24
C ALA A 117 -5.52 17.24 -1.75
N GLU A 118 -5.95 18.45 -2.14
CA GLU A 118 -5.08 19.55 -2.53
C GLU A 118 -4.11 19.93 -1.39
N ASN A 119 -4.60 20.03 -0.16
CA ASN A 119 -3.78 20.33 1.02
C ASN A 119 -2.70 19.26 1.28
N LEU A 120 -2.98 18.00 0.94
CA LEU A 120 -2.01 16.91 1.04
C LEU A 120 -1.04 16.83 -0.14
N GLY A 121 -1.16 17.74 -1.10
CA GLY A 121 -0.25 17.87 -2.25
C GLY A 121 -0.68 17.09 -3.48
N VAL A 122 -1.94 16.67 -3.57
CA VAL A 122 -2.49 16.05 -4.78
C VAL A 122 -2.75 17.12 -5.84
N ASP A 123 -2.28 16.89 -7.05
CA ASP A 123 -2.70 17.61 -8.23
C ASP A 123 -4.09 17.09 -8.66
N VAL A 124 -5.13 17.76 -8.16
CA VAL A 124 -6.53 17.35 -8.37
C VAL A 124 -7.01 17.54 -9.81
N ASP A 125 -6.37 18.44 -10.55
CA ASP A 125 -6.72 18.67 -11.96
C ASP A 125 -6.22 17.52 -12.85
N ASN A 126 -5.24 16.75 -12.39
CA ASN A 126 -4.69 15.56 -13.04
C ASN A 126 -5.05 14.24 -12.31
N LEU A 127 -5.97 14.26 -11.37
CA LEU A 127 -6.48 13.06 -10.70
C LEU A 127 -7.71 12.52 -11.40
N TRP A 128 -7.67 11.27 -11.83
CA TRP A 128 -8.84 10.57 -12.38
C TRP A 128 -9.71 10.04 -11.25
N ILE A 129 -10.99 10.43 -11.21
CA ILE A 129 -11.95 9.99 -10.21
C ILE A 129 -13.16 9.33 -10.87
N SER A 130 -13.63 8.23 -10.28
CA SER A 130 -14.89 7.58 -10.63
C SER A 130 -15.73 7.35 -9.39
N GLN A 131 -17.04 7.62 -9.49
CA GLN A 131 -18.03 7.40 -8.43
C GLN A 131 -19.08 6.41 -8.94
N PRO A 132 -18.83 5.10 -8.82
CA PRO A 132 -19.67 4.04 -9.37
C PRO A 132 -20.94 3.82 -8.54
N ASP A 133 -22.02 3.35 -9.20
CA ASP A 133 -23.29 3.06 -8.57
C ASP A 133 -23.31 1.72 -7.80
N ASN A 134 -22.42 0.79 -8.15
CA ASN A 134 -22.35 -0.55 -7.54
C ASN A 134 -20.92 -1.13 -7.62
N GLY A 135 -20.72 -2.22 -6.89
CA GLY A 135 -19.40 -2.86 -6.77
C GLY A 135 -18.89 -3.47 -8.07
N GLU A 136 -19.76 -4.03 -8.90
CA GLU A 136 -19.40 -4.57 -10.22
C GLU A 136 -18.85 -3.47 -11.12
N GLN A 137 -19.55 -2.35 -11.22
CA GLN A 137 -19.12 -1.18 -12.02
C GLN A 137 -17.79 -0.63 -11.50
N ALA A 138 -17.63 -0.48 -10.18
CA ALA A 138 -16.38 -0.03 -9.55
C ALA A 138 -15.19 -0.88 -9.96
N LEU A 139 -15.32 -2.19 -9.87
CA LEU A 139 -14.24 -3.14 -10.13
C LEU A 139 -13.96 -3.33 -11.63
N GLU A 140 -14.96 -3.19 -12.48
CA GLU A 140 -14.81 -3.19 -13.94
C GLU A 140 -14.08 -1.93 -14.43
N ILE A 141 -14.43 -0.75 -13.90
CA ILE A 141 -13.72 0.50 -14.19
C ILE A 141 -12.26 0.39 -13.76
N ALA A 142 -12.02 -0.10 -12.54
CA ALA A 142 -10.67 -0.32 -12.05
C ALA A 142 -9.88 -1.30 -12.94
N GLU A 143 -10.50 -2.41 -13.38
CA GLU A 143 -9.87 -3.37 -14.30
C GLU A 143 -9.47 -2.72 -15.63
N GLN A 144 -10.35 -1.93 -16.23
CA GLN A 144 -10.09 -1.25 -17.50
C GLN A 144 -8.95 -0.23 -17.38
N LEU A 145 -8.95 0.60 -16.32
CA LEU A 145 -7.89 1.55 -16.05
C LEU A 145 -6.53 0.86 -15.85
N ILE A 146 -6.48 -0.22 -15.09
CA ILE A 146 -5.25 -1.00 -14.89
C ILE A 146 -4.77 -1.62 -16.20
N ARG A 147 -5.67 -2.21 -17.00
CA ARG A 147 -5.33 -2.84 -18.29
C ARG A 147 -4.84 -1.86 -19.34
N SER A 148 -5.15 -0.57 -19.19
CA SER A 148 -4.62 0.47 -20.07
C SER A 148 -3.10 0.62 -19.98
N SER A 149 -2.48 0.12 -18.89
CA SER A 149 -1.06 0.28 -18.55
C SER A 149 -0.61 1.74 -18.36
N ALA A 150 -1.57 2.68 -18.27
CA ALA A 150 -1.28 4.10 -18.11
C ALA A 150 -1.31 4.56 -16.65
N ILE A 151 -1.90 3.75 -15.75
CA ILE A 151 -2.11 4.13 -14.35
C ILE A 151 -1.00 3.56 -13.46
N ASP A 152 -0.29 4.42 -12.74
CA ASP A 152 0.74 4.02 -11.77
C ASP A 152 0.15 3.61 -10.42
N ILE A 153 -0.90 4.31 -9.99
CA ILE A 153 -1.61 4.03 -8.74
C ILE A 153 -3.13 4.16 -8.93
N ILE A 154 -3.85 3.20 -8.38
CA ILE A 154 -5.31 3.25 -8.24
C ILE A 154 -5.71 2.96 -6.82
N VAL A 155 -6.57 3.80 -6.26
CA VAL A 155 -7.15 3.66 -4.92
C VAL A 155 -8.62 3.30 -5.04
N ILE A 156 -9.10 2.34 -4.25
CA ILE A 156 -10.50 1.95 -4.14
C ILE A 156 -10.95 2.25 -2.71
N ASP A 157 -11.79 3.26 -2.54
CA ASP A 157 -12.28 3.75 -1.23
C ASP A 157 -13.81 3.65 -1.18
N SER A 158 -14.39 2.71 -0.48
CA SER A 158 -13.75 1.59 0.21
C SER A 158 -14.41 0.26 -0.16
N VAL A 159 -13.76 -0.87 0.19
CA VAL A 159 -14.33 -2.22 -0.01
C VAL A 159 -15.71 -2.35 0.64
N ALA A 160 -15.93 -1.70 1.78
CA ALA A 160 -17.20 -1.73 2.49
C ALA A 160 -18.36 -1.17 1.66
N ALA A 161 -18.10 -0.22 0.77
CA ALA A 161 -19.08 0.43 -0.10
C ALA A 161 -19.28 -0.28 -1.45
N LEU A 162 -18.49 -1.31 -1.76
CA LEU A 162 -18.67 -2.12 -2.97
C LEU A 162 -19.88 -3.04 -2.87
N THR A 163 -21.07 -2.45 -2.89
CA THR A 163 -22.33 -3.16 -2.81
C THR A 163 -22.63 -3.85 -4.15
N PRO A 164 -22.87 -5.17 -4.17
CA PRO A 164 -23.26 -5.88 -5.38
C PRO A 164 -24.56 -5.33 -5.98
N LYS A 165 -24.62 -5.23 -7.30
CA LYS A 165 -25.81 -4.74 -8.03
C LYS A 165 -27.07 -5.50 -7.63
N ALA A 166 -27.00 -6.83 -7.50
CA ALA A 166 -28.12 -7.65 -7.10
C ALA A 166 -28.61 -7.37 -5.67
N GLU A 167 -27.78 -6.79 -4.81
CA GLU A 167 -28.17 -6.34 -3.47
C GLU A 167 -28.91 -5.02 -3.52
N ILE A 168 -28.49 -4.10 -4.39
CA ILE A 168 -29.11 -2.80 -4.60
C ILE A 168 -30.52 -2.95 -5.24
N GLU A 169 -30.65 -3.85 -6.23
CA GLU A 169 -31.89 -4.11 -6.96
C GLU A 169 -32.87 -5.01 -6.20
N GLY A 170 -32.48 -5.57 -5.06
CA GLY A 170 -33.31 -6.42 -4.23
C GLY A 170 -34.25 -5.64 -3.29
N ASP A 171 -35.23 -6.34 -2.75
CA ASP A 171 -36.16 -5.75 -1.78
C ASP A 171 -35.48 -5.55 -0.41
N MET A 172 -35.94 -4.54 0.34
CA MET A 172 -35.51 -4.32 1.72
C MET A 172 -35.83 -5.53 2.59
N GLY A 173 -34.78 -6.13 3.18
CA GLY A 173 -34.91 -7.32 4.01
C GLY A 173 -34.53 -8.64 3.33
N ASP A 174 -34.19 -8.62 2.03
CA ASP A 174 -33.65 -9.77 1.34
C ASP A 174 -32.31 -10.20 1.94
N ASN A 175 -32.21 -11.48 2.28
CA ASN A 175 -30.99 -12.04 2.82
C ASN A 175 -30.05 -12.48 1.69
N LYS A 176 -29.11 -11.62 1.31
CA LYS A 176 -28.15 -11.86 0.20
C LYS A 176 -26.73 -12.10 0.72
N VAL A 177 -26.60 -13.01 1.67
CA VAL A 177 -25.32 -13.34 2.32
C VAL A 177 -24.26 -13.76 1.30
N GLY A 178 -23.08 -13.13 1.42
CA GLY A 178 -21.86 -13.54 0.71
C GLY A 178 -21.73 -13.04 -0.73
N LEU A 179 -22.66 -12.23 -1.25
CA LEU A 179 -22.54 -11.67 -2.61
C LEU A 179 -21.30 -10.80 -2.75
N GLN A 180 -21.03 -9.90 -1.80
CA GLN A 180 -19.83 -9.05 -1.81
C GLN A 180 -18.55 -9.88 -1.78
N ALA A 181 -18.48 -10.94 -0.98
CA ALA A 181 -17.33 -11.82 -0.91
C ALA A 181 -17.08 -12.57 -2.23
N ARG A 182 -18.14 -12.97 -2.94
CA ARG A 182 -18.06 -13.58 -4.28
C ARG A 182 -17.56 -12.58 -5.31
N LEU A 183 -18.10 -11.36 -5.31
CA LEU A 183 -17.68 -10.27 -6.18
C LEU A 183 -16.19 -9.97 -5.99
N MET A 184 -15.75 -9.78 -4.76
CA MET A 184 -14.34 -9.54 -4.43
C MET A 184 -13.44 -10.71 -4.88
N SER A 185 -13.86 -11.96 -4.66
CA SER A 185 -13.09 -13.13 -5.09
C SER A 185 -12.94 -13.21 -6.61
N GLN A 186 -13.98 -12.87 -7.35
CA GLN A 186 -13.96 -12.86 -8.82
C GLN A 186 -13.07 -11.72 -9.34
N ALA A 187 -13.24 -10.51 -8.83
CA ALA A 187 -12.49 -9.35 -9.24
C ALA A 187 -10.98 -9.52 -8.97
N LEU A 188 -10.61 -9.93 -7.76
CA LEU A 188 -9.20 -10.07 -7.38
C LEU A 188 -8.46 -11.12 -8.22
N ARG A 189 -9.13 -12.19 -8.67
CA ARG A 189 -8.55 -13.15 -9.63
C ARG A 189 -8.18 -12.50 -10.95
N LYS A 190 -9.00 -11.58 -11.46
CA LYS A 190 -8.75 -10.85 -12.71
C LYS A 190 -7.69 -9.76 -12.50
N LEU A 191 -7.87 -8.93 -11.46
CA LEU A 191 -7.03 -7.76 -11.18
C LEU A 191 -5.58 -8.15 -10.89
N THR A 192 -5.32 -9.23 -10.13
CA THR A 192 -3.96 -9.62 -9.73
C THR A 192 -3.03 -9.80 -10.92
N SER A 193 -3.49 -10.49 -11.97
CA SER A 193 -2.68 -10.72 -13.17
C SER A 193 -2.46 -9.42 -13.97
N ALA A 194 -3.48 -8.56 -14.05
CA ALA A 194 -3.36 -7.28 -14.75
C ALA A 194 -2.40 -6.35 -14.00
N ILE A 195 -2.58 -6.16 -12.71
CA ILE A 195 -1.77 -5.32 -11.82
C ILE A 195 -0.27 -5.68 -11.91
N SER A 196 0.05 -6.99 -11.86
CA SER A 196 1.44 -7.45 -11.97
C SER A 196 2.06 -7.15 -13.32
N LYS A 197 1.29 -7.24 -14.41
CA LYS A 197 1.78 -6.99 -15.78
C LYS A 197 1.96 -5.51 -16.10
N THR A 198 1.09 -4.66 -15.54
CA THR A 198 1.08 -3.21 -15.80
C THR A 198 1.91 -2.42 -14.80
N ASN A 199 2.48 -3.09 -13.79
CA ASN A 199 3.24 -2.48 -12.70
C ASN A 199 2.44 -1.41 -11.92
N THR A 200 1.10 -1.52 -11.91
CA THR A 200 0.21 -0.60 -11.21
C THR A 200 0.16 -0.92 -9.73
N THR A 201 0.24 0.08 -8.86
CA THR A 201 -0.04 -0.07 -7.42
C THR A 201 -1.54 0.03 -7.18
N CYS A 202 -2.15 -1.00 -6.60
CA CYS A 202 -3.58 -1.00 -6.30
C CYS A 202 -3.82 -1.03 -4.79
N ILE A 203 -4.38 0.06 -4.24
CA ILE A 203 -4.68 0.21 -2.81
C ILE A 203 -6.18 0.03 -2.60
N PHE A 204 -6.55 -0.95 -1.78
CA PHE A 204 -7.90 -1.12 -1.25
C PHE A 204 -7.97 -0.57 0.17
N ILE A 205 -8.83 0.40 0.41
CA ILE A 205 -9.20 0.84 1.74
C ILE A 205 -10.30 -0.07 2.26
N ASN A 206 -10.17 -0.53 3.50
CA ASN A 206 -11.14 -1.44 4.09
C ASN A 206 -11.52 -1.03 5.52
N GLN A 207 -12.73 -1.36 5.92
CA GLN A 207 -13.24 -1.09 7.26
C GLN A 207 -13.18 -2.35 8.12
N LEU A 208 -13.04 -2.16 9.42
CA LEU A 208 -13.16 -3.22 10.40
C LEU A 208 -14.64 -3.42 10.78
N ARG A 209 -14.99 -4.67 11.00
CA ARG A 209 -16.26 -5.11 11.57
C ARG A 209 -15.98 -6.09 12.69
N GLU A 210 -16.87 -6.17 13.65
CA GLU A 210 -16.81 -7.16 14.71
C GLU A 210 -17.67 -8.36 14.36
N LYS A 211 -17.13 -9.55 14.56
CA LYS A 211 -17.86 -10.81 14.45
C LYS A 211 -18.69 -11.02 15.71
N ILE A 212 -20.00 -11.13 15.55
CA ILE A 212 -20.91 -11.43 16.64
C ILE A 212 -20.63 -12.85 17.15
N GLY A 213 -20.59 -13.04 18.48
CA GLY A 213 -20.48 -14.35 19.12
C GLY A 213 -19.06 -14.92 19.27
N VAL A 214 -18.02 -14.16 18.96
CA VAL A 214 -16.63 -14.57 19.23
C VAL A 214 -16.27 -14.26 20.68
N MET A 215 -16.31 -15.28 21.55
CA MET A 215 -15.96 -15.13 22.97
C MET A 215 -14.46 -15.23 23.23
N PHE A 216 -13.67 -15.85 22.34
CA PHE A 216 -12.22 -16.04 22.46
C PHE A 216 -11.53 -15.69 21.16
N GLY A 217 -10.35 -15.03 21.25
CA GLY A 217 -9.57 -14.58 20.09
C GLY A 217 -9.92 -13.17 19.63
N ASN A 218 -9.49 -12.79 18.43
CA ASN A 218 -9.75 -11.46 17.87
C ASN A 218 -11.09 -11.45 17.10
N PRO A 219 -12.12 -10.71 17.57
CA PRO A 219 -13.40 -10.60 16.88
C PRO A 219 -13.34 -9.75 15.62
N GLU A 220 -12.31 -8.91 15.46
CA GLU A 220 -12.20 -7.98 14.34
C GLU A 220 -11.99 -8.71 13.01
N THR A 221 -12.70 -8.26 11.99
CA THR A 221 -12.54 -8.74 10.61
C THR A 221 -12.74 -7.58 9.64
N THR A 222 -12.18 -7.70 8.44
CA THR A 222 -12.40 -6.75 7.36
C THR A 222 -13.59 -7.17 6.50
N THR A 223 -14.24 -6.20 5.82
CA THR A 223 -15.36 -6.44 4.90
C THR A 223 -14.90 -7.11 3.60
N GLY A 224 -15.84 -7.60 2.78
CA GLY A 224 -15.53 -8.22 1.48
C GLY A 224 -15.01 -9.65 1.53
N GLY A 225 -15.14 -10.33 2.70
CA GLY A 225 -14.74 -11.73 2.88
C GLY A 225 -13.21 -11.91 3.04
N ASN A 226 -12.72 -13.09 2.69
CA ASN A 226 -11.31 -13.43 2.91
C ASN A 226 -10.41 -13.24 1.68
N ALA A 227 -10.97 -13.01 0.50
CA ALA A 227 -10.19 -12.98 -0.74
C ALA A 227 -9.07 -11.94 -0.71
N LEU A 228 -9.37 -10.71 -0.30
CA LEU A 228 -8.39 -9.62 -0.24
C LEU A 228 -7.24 -9.96 0.73
N LYS A 229 -7.50 -10.64 1.85
CA LYS A 229 -6.46 -11.08 2.79
C LYS A 229 -5.43 -12.01 2.14
N PHE A 230 -5.85 -12.82 1.16
CA PHE A 230 -4.95 -13.72 0.43
C PHE A 230 -4.24 -13.02 -0.73
N TYR A 231 -4.98 -12.23 -1.52
CA TYR A 231 -4.45 -11.58 -2.72
C TYR A 231 -3.54 -10.39 -2.41
N ALA A 232 -3.81 -9.60 -1.36
CA ALA A 232 -2.94 -8.52 -0.96
C ALA A 232 -1.51 -8.99 -0.68
N SER A 233 -0.54 -8.30 -1.28
CA SER A 233 0.89 -8.51 -1.01
C SER A 233 1.31 -7.83 0.29
N VAL A 234 0.69 -6.69 0.60
CA VAL A 234 0.91 -5.92 1.82
C VAL A 234 -0.43 -5.64 2.48
N ARG A 235 -0.50 -5.79 3.79
CA ARG A 235 -1.68 -5.42 4.60
C ARG A 235 -1.22 -4.55 5.76
N ILE A 236 -1.87 -3.41 5.91
CA ILE A 236 -1.53 -2.36 6.86
C ILE A 236 -2.72 -2.15 7.79
N ASP A 237 -2.49 -2.37 9.08
CA ASP A 237 -3.43 -2.03 10.16
C ASP A 237 -3.08 -0.64 10.69
N ILE A 238 -4.01 0.31 10.58
CA ILE A 238 -3.85 1.69 11.03
C ILE A 238 -4.81 1.98 12.17
N ARG A 239 -4.28 2.49 13.29
CA ARG A 239 -5.03 2.77 14.52
C ARG A 239 -4.74 4.17 15.03
N PRO A 240 -5.79 4.96 15.34
CA PRO A 240 -5.57 6.21 16.07
C PRO A 240 -5.10 5.89 17.50
N SER A 241 -4.26 6.75 18.05
CA SER A 241 -3.74 6.64 19.41
C SER A 241 -4.13 7.89 20.21
N THR A 242 -3.17 8.72 20.54
CA THR A 242 -3.38 9.88 21.38
C THR A 242 -3.82 11.11 20.57
N PRO A 243 -4.85 11.86 20.98
CA PRO A 243 -5.19 13.13 20.35
C PRO A 243 -4.09 14.18 20.61
N ILE A 244 -3.76 14.93 19.56
CA ILE A 244 -2.85 16.09 19.64
C ILE A 244 -3.70 17.32 19.91
N LYS A 245 -3.40 18.02 21.00
CA LYS A 245 -4.21 19.14 21.48
C LYS A 245 -3.38 20.41 21.66
N GLU A 246 -4.01 21.55 21.39
CA GLU A 246 -3.56 22.86 21.80
C GLU A 246 -4.67 23.50 22.64
N GLY A 247 -4.46 23.56 23.96
CA GLY A 247 -5.53 23.89 24.88
C GLY A 247 -6.67 22.88 24.84
N GLU A 248 -7.88 23.35 24.51
CA GLU A 248 -9.07 22.51 24.35
C GLU A 248 -9.27 22.00 22.91
N ASN A 249 -8.55 22.57 21.94
CA ASN A 249 -8.68 22.22 20.54
C ASN A 249 -7.89 20.96 20.20
N ILE A 250 -8.54 20.03 19.48
CA ILE A 250 -7.87 18.85 18.93
C ILE A 250 -7.38 19.20 17.52
N LEU A 251 -6.06 19.24 17.32
CA LEU A 251 -5.41 19.60 16.06
C LEU A 251 -5.13 18.38 15.18
N GLY A 252 -5.06 17.21 15.78
CA GLY A 252 -4.72 15.99 15.08
C GLY A 252 -4.71 14.79 16.02
N LYS A 253 -4.10 13.71 15.54
CA LYS A 253 -3.93 12.49 16.35
C LYS A 253 -2.63 11.78 16.00
N GLN A 254 -2.00 11.25 17.02
CA GLN A 254 -0.95 10.28 16.85
C GLN A 254 -1.55 8.99 16.31
N THR A 255 -0.90 8.40 15.33
CA THR A 255 -1.39 7.23 14.60
C THR A 255 -0.34 6.13 14.65
N LYS A 256 -0.80 4.92 14.96
CA LYS A 256 0.02 3.69 14.98
C LYS A 256 -0.31 2.85 13.77
N VAL A 257 0.71 2.44 13.07
CA VAL A 257 0.60 1.60 11.87
C VAL A 257 1.39 0.33 12.07
N LYS A 258 0.80 -0.81 11.69
CA LYS A 258 1.44 -2.12 11.71
C LYS A 258 1.31 -2.79 10.35
N VAL A 259 2.42 -3.21 9.79
CA VAL A 259 2.46 -4.03 8.56
C VAL A 259 2.21 -5.48 8.95
N VAL A 260 0.95 -5.93 8.89
CA VAL A 260 0.55 -7.28 9.39
C VAL A 260 0.81 -8.39 8.38
N LYS A 261 0.96 -8.06 7.10
CA LYS A 261 1.35 -8.96 6.02
C LYS A 261 2.26 -8.23 5.06
N ASN A 262 3.33 -8.89 4.66
CA ASN A 262 4.26 -8.37 3.67
C ASN A 262 4.87 -9.53 2.88
N LYS A 263 4.71 -9.51 1.55
CA LYS A 263 5.31 -10.51 0.65
C LYS A 263 6.62 -10.04 0.02
N VAL A 264 7.02 -8.78 0.26
CA VAL A 264 8.22 -8.18 -0.35
C VAL A 264 9.33 -7.92 0.67
N ALA A 265 9.02 -7.99 1.97
CA ALA A 265 9.96 -7.83 3.08
C ALA A 265 9.43 -8.53 4.34
N PRO A 266 10.22 -8.65 5.43
CA PRO A 266 9.72 -9.19 6.70
C PRO A 266 8.54 -8.38 7.25
N PRO A 267 7.44 -9.06 7.65
CA PRO A 267 6.25 -8.40 8.19
C PRO A 267 6.42 -7.99 9.66
N PHE A 268 5.35 -7.38 10.22
CA PHE A 268 5.15 -7.01 11.62
C PHE A 268 5.93 -5.80 12.12
N ARG A 269 6.65 -5.10 11.23
CA ARG A 269 7.22 -3.79 11.56
C ARG A 269 6.12 -2.77 11.81
N ARG A 270 6.44 -1.74 12.57
CA ARG A 270 5.52 -0.69 13.00
C ARG A 270 6.10 0.68 12.64
N ALA A 271 5.20 1.63 12.48
CA ALA A 271 5.50 3.05 12.40
C ALA A 271 4.50 3.84 13.24
N GLU A 272 4.94 4.95 13.78
CA GLU A 272 4.10 5.90 14.52
C GLU A 272 4.37 7.29 13.98
N PHE A 273 3.30 8.04 13.71
CA PHE A 273 3.38 9.41 13.23
C PHE A 273 2.11 10.19 13.55
N ASP A 274 2.20 11.51 13.47
CA ASP A 274 1.07 12.39 13.68
C ASP A 274 0.32 12.61 12.36
N ILE A 275 -1.00 12.52 12.41
CA ILE A 275 -1.89 13.01 11.35
C ILE A 275 -2.56 14.29 11.86
N MET A 276 -2.22 15.41 11.25
CA MET A 276 -2.80 16.72 11.54
C MET A 276 -4.06 16.92 10.70
N PHE A 277 -5.10 17.50 11.30
CA PHE A 277 -6.34 17.76 10.57
C PHE A 277 -6.13 18.84 9.52
N GLY A 278 -6.55 18.58 8.31
CA GLY A 278 -6.37 19.48 7.17
C GLY A 278 -4.97 19.44 6.52
N GLU A 279 -3.95 18.88 7.17
CA GLU A 279 -2.56 18.90 6.71
C GLU A 279 -2.01 17.48 6.42
N GLY A 280 -2.65 16.43 6.98
CA GLY A 280 -2.22 15.05 6.79
C GLY A 280 -1.04 14.65 7.67
N ILE A 281 -0.14 13.82 7.16
CA ILE A 281 1.02 13.28 7.89
C ILE A 281 2.03 14.38 8.18
N SER A 282 2.40 14.55 9.46
CA SER A 282 3.42 15.49 9.90
C SER A 282 4.83 14.94 9.67
N ARG A 283 5.35 15.07 8.43
CA ARG A 283 6.71 14.59 8.09
C ARG A 283 7.79 15.22 8.98
N ALA A 284 7.70 16.54 9.23
CA ALA A 284 8.64 17.21 10.12
C ALA A 284 8.55 16.68 11.57
N GLY A 285 7.34 16.32 12.04
CA GLY A 285 7.16 15.66 13.33
C GLY A 285 7.85 14.30 13.40
N GLU A 286 7.72 13.48 12.36
CA GLU A 286 8.43 12.20 12.27
C GLU A 286 9.95 12.36 12.29
N ILE A 287 10.48 13.35 11.55
CA ILE A 287 11.92 13.64 11.53
C ILE A 287 12.43 13.98 12.93
N VAL A 288 11.70 14.81 13.68
CA VAL A 288 12.06 15.15 15.08
C VAL A 288 12.04 13.90 15.97
N ASP A 289 10.97 13.10 15.88
CA ASP A 289 10.78 11.95 16.76
C ASP A 289 11.78 10.83 16.44
N LEU A 290 11.87 10.42 15.19
CA LEU A 290 12.82 9.38 14.75
C LEU A 290 14.26 9.85 14.89
N GLY A 291 14.58 11.11 14.56
CA GLY A 291 15.89 11.70 14.74
C GLY A 291 16.33 11.69 16.21
N THR A 292 15.40 11.92 17.12
CA THR A 292 15.64 11.87 18.57
C THR A 292 15.82 10.44 19.05
N GLU A 293 14.98 9.50 18.61
CA GLU A 293 15.07 8.07 18.95
C GLU A 293 16.41 7.45 18.47
N LEU A 294 16.87 7.89 17.32
CA LEU A 294 18.13 7.42 16.73
C LEU A 294 19.36 8.19 17.22
N ASN A 295 19.21 9.16 18.13
CA ASN A 295 20.26 10.06 18.62
C ASN A 295 20.96 10.91 17.53
N ILE A 296 20.31 11.10 16.40
CA ILE A 296 20.74 12.05 15.34
C ILE A 296 20.42 13.48 15.81
N ILE A 297 19.20 13.69 16.31
CA ILE A 297 18.79 14.91 17.00
C ILE A 297 18.99 14.71 18.50
N LYS A 298 19.78 15.55 19.12
CA LYS A 298 20.04 15.51 20.56
C LYS A 298 18.95 16.26 21.33
N LYS A 299 18.38 15.61 22.33
CA LYS A 299 17.43 16.22 23.25
C LYS A 299 18.06 16.40 24.62
N SER A 300 18.16 17.62 25.09
CA SER A 300 18.64 17.97 26.43
C SER A 300 17.59 18.82 27.16
N GLY A 301 16.89 18.21 28.11
CA GLY A 301 15.72 18.80 28.74
C GLY A 301 14.62 19.10 27.70
N ALA A 302 14.26 20.36 27.57
CA ALA A 302 13.29 20.82 26.56
C ALA A 302 13.93 21.22 25.21
N TRP A 303 15.27 21.21 25.11
CA TRP A 303 15.97 21.68 23.92
C TRP A 303 16.31 20.56 22.96
N TYR A 304 16.06 20.83 21.67
CA TYR A 304 16.46 19.97 20.56
C TYR A 304 17.61 20.62 19.81
N SER A 305 18.62 19.84 19.41
CA SER A 305 19.79 20.32 18.66
C SER A 305 20.28 19.27 17.66
N TYR A 306 20.87 19.77 16.59
CA TYR A 306 21.55 18.99 15.57
C TYR A 306 22.87 19.66 15.21
N ASN A 307 23.99 18.89 15.18
CA ASN A 307 25.34 19.40 14.90
C ASN A 307 25.67 20.70 15.67
N GLU A 308 25.43 20.72 16.98
CA GLU A 308 25.64 21.87 17.88
C GLU A 308 24.68 23.06 17.65
N THR A 309 23.90 23.04 16.56
CA THR A 309 22.89 24.06 16.29
C THR A 309 21.59 23.74 17.03
N ARG A 310 21.06 24.74 17.74
CA ARG A 310 19.77 24.59 18.41
C ARG A 310 18.64 24.65 17.39
N LEU A 311 17.80 23.59 17.37
CA LEU A 311 16.60 23.55 16.55
C LEU A 311 15.42 24.26 17.23
N GLY A 312 15.34 24.22 18.58
CA GLY A 312 14.27 24.90 19.31
C GLY A 312 14.04 24.33 20.70
N GLN A 313 13.26 25.09 21.48
CA GLN A 313 12.75 24.65 22.77
C GLN A 313 11.36 24.02 22.59
N GLY A 314 11.24 22.74 22.86
CA GLY A 314 10.04 21.95 22.60
C GLY A 314 10.00 21.33 21.21
N ARG A 315 9.17 20.28 21.09
CA ARG A 315 9.02 19.52 19.84
C ARG A 315 8.48 20.37 18.70
N ASP A 316 7.51 21.25 18.99
CA ASP A 316 6.86 22.06 17.96
C ASP A 316 7.80 23.14 17.39
N ALA A 317 8.64 23.75 18.24
CA ALA A 317 9.66 24.68 17.77
C ALA A 317 10.70 23.98 16.88
N ALA A 318 11.15 22.78 17.24
CA ALA A 318 12.07 21.99 16.42
C ALA A 318 11.42 21.57 15.09
N LYS A 319 10.15 21.18 15.12
CA LYS A 319 9.35 20.86 13.94
C LYS A 319 9.25 22.05 12.98
N GLN A 320 8.98 23.26 13.51
CA GLN A 320 8.88 24.46 12.69
C GLN A 320 10.21 24.79 11.98
N VAL A 321 11.34 24.66 12.67
CA VAL A 321 12.66 24.85 12.04
C VAL A 321 12.91 23.89 10.89
N ILE A 322 12.43 22.63 10.99
CA ILE A 322 12.56 21.65 9.92
C ILE A 322 11.63 21.99 8.75
N ILE A 323 10.42 22.49 9.03
CA ILE A 323 9.49 22.94 7.98
C ILE A 323 10.08 24.13 7.20
N ASP A 324 10.68 25.07 7.91
CA ASP A 324 11.25 26.30 7.33
C ASP A 324 12.57 26.04 6.56
N ASN A 325 13.18 24.85 6.75
CA ASN A 325 14.47 24.49 6.14
C ASN A 325 14.38 23.13 5.41
N PRO A 326 13.93 23.11 4.16
CA PRO A 326 13.78 21.87 3.38
C PRO A 326 15.09 21.08 3.21
N GLU A 327 16.22 21.77 3.04
CA GLU A 327 17.54 21.12 2.92
C GLU A 327 17.92 20.36 4.19
N LEU A 328 17.66 20.95 5.36
CA LEU A 328 17.85 20.30 6.65
C LEU A 328 16.91 19.09 6.83
N ALA A 329 15.66 19.21 6.37
CA ALA A 329 14.71 18.10 6.41
C ALA A 329 15.19 16.90 5.58
N GLU A 330 15.69 17.14 4.36
CA GLU A 330 16.23 16.10 3.48
C GLU A 330 17.51 15.45 4.06
N GLU A 331 18.41 16.26 4.62
CA GLU A 331 19.63 15.77 5.29
C GLU A 331 19.28 14.84 6.47
N LEU A 332 18.42 15.31 7.37
CA LEU A 332 18.01 14.54 8.54
C LEU A 332 17.27 13.26 8.16
N GLU A 333 16.40 13.32 7.16
CA GLU A 333 15.69 12.13 6.66
C GLU A 333 16.67 11.11 6.08
N GLY A 334 17.66 11.54 5.30
CA GLY A 334 18.71 10.68 4.77
C GLY A 334 19.49 9.97 5.88
N LEU A 335 19.86 10.70 6.93
CA LEU A 335 20.55 10.14 8.10
C LEU A 335 19.66 9.14 8.88
N ILE A 336 18.39 9.47 9.06
CA ILE A 336 17.41 8.60 9.72
C ILE A 336 17.26 7.29 8.95
N LEU A 337 17.06 7.36 7.63
CA LEU A 337 16.90 6.17 6.79
C LEU A 337 18.14 5.27 6.81
N ASN A 338 19.35 5.87 6.80
CA ASN A 338 20.60 5.12 6.90
C ASN A 338 20.74 4.43 8.25
N ALA A 339 20.49 5.14 9.34
CA ALA A 339 20.55 4.58 10.70
C ALA A 339 19.51 3.46 10.93
N LEU A 340 18.31 3.60 10.34
CA LEU A 340 17.28 2.56 10.38
C LEU A 340 17.68 1.30 9.61
N LYS A 341 18.38 1.45 8.46
CA LYS A 341 18.90 0.31 7.68
C LYS A 341 20.01 -0.44 8.41
N GLU A 342 20.86 0.26 9.16
CA GLU A 342 21.93 -0.36 9.96
C GLU A 342 21.39 -1.16 11.17
N LYS A 343 20.20 -0.82 11.67
CA LYS A 343 19.53 -1.53 12.77
C LYS A 343 18.70 -2.74 12.32
N ALA A 344 18.47 -2.92 11.02
CA ALA A 344 17.60 -3.96 10.44
C ALA A 344 18.33 -5.28 10.20
#